data_b09dfe18eb4325527bd3764cf110bbb8
#
_entry.id   b09dfe18eb4325527bd3764cf110bbb8
#
_cell.length_a   1.000
_cell.length_b   1.000
_cell.length_c   1.000
_cell.angle_alpha   90.00
_cell.angle_beta   90.00
_cell.angle_gamma   90.00
#
_symmetry.space_group_name_H-M   'P 1'
#
loop_
_entity.id
_entity.type
_entity.pdbx_description
1 polymer ?
#
loop_
_entity_poly.entity_id
_entity_poly.type
_entity_poly.pdbx_seq_one_letter_code
_entity_poly.pdbx_strand_id
1 'polypeptide(L)'
;MSTELITNWAEHDDALRKLLLQLSQSLRIFDEDLTRLNLDRKEIAESFQHFLAASARNTLQIILRNPEPFRRNSPRLMELLRNYPEKMTVFECPPHLLSLGDNLLLVDDKHALVRFHKDNVRAKVIFDSTDECVSYVQRFEEIAKDGGEQICAITLGL
;
A
#
# COMPACT_ATOMS: atom_id res chain seq x y z
N MET A 1 -16.82 13.87 -3.42
CA MET A 1 -16.91 12.81 -2.40
C MET A 1 -17.75 11.67 -2.92
N SER A 2 -17.20 10.47 -2.97
CA SER A 2 -17.99 9.29 -3.37
C SER A 2 -17.47 8.04 -2.65
N THR A 3 -18.42 7.13 -2.36
CA THR A 3 -18.14 5.84 -1.76
C THR A 3 -18.92 4.79 -2.55
N GLU A 4 -18.22 3.77 -3.03
CA GLU A 4 -18.83 2.72 -3.82
C GLU A 4 -18.43 1.33 -3.31
N LEU A 5 -19.34 0.38 -3.40
CA LEU A 5 -19.07 -1.02 -3.09
C LEU A 5 -18.57 -1.74 -4.34
N ILE A 6 -17.51 -2.52 -4.18
CA ILE A 6 -16.87 -3.28 -5.24
C ILE A 6 -17.15 -4.76 -5.04
N THR A 7 -17.56 -5.44 -6.10
CA THR A 7 -17.96 -6.85 -6.04
C THR A 7 -17.24 -7.75 -7.03
N ASN A 8 -16.41 -7.20 -7.93
CA ASN A 8 -15.63 -8.00 -8.86
C ASN A 8 -14.24 -7.40 -9.07
N TRP A 9 -13.34 -8.22 -9.61
CA TRP A 9 -11.94 -7.81 -9.75
C TRP A 9 -11.71 -6.71 -10.80
N ALA A 10 -12.53 -6.65 -11.82
CA ALA A 10 -12.43 -5.58 -12.82
C ALA A 10 -12.70 -4.22 -12.19
N GLU A 11 -13.72 -4.13 -11.34
CA GLU A 11 -14.03 -2.92 -10.59
C GLU A 11 -12.92 -2.58 -9.59
N HIS A 12 -12.36 -3.61 -8.93
CA HIS A 12 -11.25 -3.44 -7.99
C HIS A 12 -10.04 -2.84 -8.69
N ASP A 13 -9.65 -3.40 -9.82
CA ASP A 13 -8.47 -2.96 -10.54
C ASP A 13 -8.65 -1.55 -11.14
N ASP A 14 -9.87 -1.23 -11.59
CA ASP A 14 -10.19 0.11 -12.06
C ASP A 14 -10.14 1.14 -10.93
N ALA A 15 -10.68 0.79 -9.76
CA ALA A 15 -10.62 1.65 -8.58
C ALA A 15 -9.18 1.88 -8.13
N LEU A 16 -8.36 0.84 -8.11
CA LEU A 16 -6.94 0.95 -7.77
C LEU A 16 -6.22 1.92 -8.70
N ARG A 17 -6.45 1.77 -10.01
CA ARG A 17 -5.84 2.67 -11.01
C ARG A 17 -6.25 4.13 -10.78
N LYS A 18 -7.54 4.37 -10.54
CA LYS A 18 -8.05 5.72 -10.29
C LYS A 18 -7.48 6.32 -9.00
N LEU A 19 -7.36 5.51 -7.95
CA LEU A 19 -6.77 5.95 -6.69
C LEU A 19 -5.31 6.35 -6.85
N LEU A 20 -4.53 5.55 -7.55
CA LEU A 20 -3.11 5.84 -7.76
C LEU A 20 -2.90 7.11 -8.59
N LEU A 21 -3.84 7.46 -9.47
CA LEU A 21 -3.80 8.72 -10.19
C LEU A 21 -4.00 9.94 -9.29
N GLN A 22 -4.60 9.77 -8.11
CA GLN A 22 -4.81 10.85 -7.15
C GLN A 22 -3.62 11.07 -6.21
N LEU A 23 -2.63 10.18 -6.24
CA LEU A 23 -1.52 10.19 -5.30
C LEU A 23 -0.69 11.46 -5.40
N SER A 24 -0.57 12.21 -4.29
CA SER A 24 0.21 13.43 -4.24
C SER A 24 1.01 13.64 -2.95
N GLN A 25 0.62 13.03 -1.82
CA GLN A 25 1.25 13.27 -0.53
C GLN A 25 1.69 11.99 0.17
N SER A 26 0.83 10.99 0.24
CA SER A 26 1.16 9.76 0.96
C SER A 26 0.43 8.56 0.39
N LEU A 27 1.09 7.42 0.41
CA LEU A 27 0.47 6.13 0.11
C LEU A 27 0.79 5.19 1.26
N ARG A 28 -0.27 4.61 1.86
CA ARG A 28 -0.17 3.67 2.97
C ARG A 28 -0.89 2.39 2.60
N ILE A 29 -0.19 1.27 2.68
CA ILE A 29 -0.73 -0.03 2.27
C ILE A 29 -0.55 -1.05 3.39
N PHE A 30 -1.64 -1.68 3.81
CA PHE A 30 -1.62 -2.87 4.66
C PHE A 30 -2.25 -4.01 3.87
N ASP A 31 -1.46 -5.01 3.51
CA ASP A 31 -1.89 -6.05 2.59
C ASP A 31 -1.31 -7.41 2.97
N GLU A 32 -1.85 -8.46 2.36
CA GLU A 32 -1.31 -9.80 2.55
C GLU A 32 0.12 -9.89 2.02
N ASP A 33 0.33 -9.65 0.71
CA ASP A 33 1.62 -9.87 0.07
C ASP A 33 1.87 -9.03 -1.18
N LEU A 34 0.98 -8.08 -1.49
CA LEU A 34 0.99 -7.21 -2.68
C LEU A 34 0.69 -7.91 -4.02
N THR A 35 0.57 -9.23 -4.03
CA THR A 35 0.39 -9.98 -5.28
C THR A 35 -0.84 -9.50 -6.04
N ARG A 36 -1.97 -9.33 -5.34
CA ARG A 36 -3.22 -8.94 -5.99
C ARG A 36 -3.19 -7.51 -6.52
N LEU A 37 -2.48 -6.63 -5.83
CA LEU A 37 -2.37 -5.23 -6.27
C LEU A 37 -1.45 -5.07 -7.48
N ASN A 38 -0.53 -6.00 -7.69
CA ASN A 38 0.37 -6.03 -8.84
C ASN A 38 1.10 -4.68 -9.06
N LEU A 39 1.72 -4.17 -7.99
CA LEU A 39 2.34 -2.85 -8.01
C LEU A 39 3.73 -2.82 -8.65
N ASP A 40 4.35 -3.99 -8.88
CA ASP A 40 5.70 -4.05 -9.46
C ASP A 40 5.67 -4.00 -10.99
N ARG A 41 4.74 -3.25 -11.56
CA ARG A 41 4.70 -2.98 -12.99
C ARG A 41 5.50 -1.73 -13.30
N LYS A 42 6.07 -1.68 -14.50
CA LYS A 42 6.91 -0.58 -14.93
C LYS A 42 6.21 0.78 -14.78
N GLU A 43 4.97 0.88 -15.24
CA GLU A 43 4.21 2.13 -15.21
C GLU A 43 3.97 2.60 -13.77
N ILE A 44 3.65 1.67 -12.89
CA ILE A 44 3.40 2.00 -11.47
C ILE A 44 4.71 2.37 -10.77
N ALA A 45 5.77 1.62 -11.01
CA ALA A 45 7.07 1.92 -10.41
C ALA A 45 7.58 3.29 -10.85
N GLU A 46 7.42 3.65 -12.13
CA GLU A 46 7.77 4.98 -12.62
C GLU A 46 6.94 6.07 -11.96
N SER A 47 5.64 5.83 -11.80
CA SER A 47 4.74 6.75 -11.11
C SER A 47 5.16 6.97 -9.66
N PHE A 48 5.50 5.89 -8.95
CA PHE A 48 5.99 5.98 -7.57
C PHE A 48 7.33 6.72 -7.49
N GLN A 49 8.21 6.52 -8.45
CA GLN A 49 9.48 7.24 -8.50
C GLN A 49 9.25 8.74 -8.65
N HIS A 50 8.39 9.15 -9.56
CA HIS A 50 8.02 10.55 -9.72
C HIS A 50 7.42 11.13 -8.45
N PHE A 51 6.52 10.36 -7.82
CA PHE A 51 5.89 10.76 -6.57
C PHE A 51 6.92 10.97 -5.46
N LEU A 52 7.82 10.01 -5.26
CA LEU A 52 8.84 10.10 -4.21
C LEU A 52 9.86 11.21 -4.47
N ALA A 53 10.17 11.47 -5.74
CA ALA A 53 11.11 12.52 -6.10
C ALA A 53 10.48 13.93 -6.02
N ALA A 54 9.17 14.05 -6.08
CA ALA A 54 8.48 15.34 -6.20
C ALA A 54 8.55 16.20 -4.94
N SER A 55 8.62 15.58 -3.75
CA SER A 55 8.69 16.33 -2.49
C SER A 55 9.36 15.47 -1.41
N ALA A 56 10.16 16.13 -0.57
CA ALA A 56 10.79 15.47 0.58
C ALA A 56 9.76 14.96 1.59
N ARG A 57 8.54 15.46 1.55
CA ARG A 57 7.46 15.08 2.48
C ARG A 57 6.63 13.89 1.98
N ASN A 58 6.78 13.52 0.72
CA ASN A 58 6.02 12.40 0.15
C ASN A 58 6.53 11.08 0.71
N THR A 59 5.60 10.24 1.15
CA THR A 59 5.95 8.96 1.79
C THR A 59 5.15 7.80 1.21
N LEU A 60 5.78 6.64 1.18
CA LEU A 60 5.18 5.36 0.79
C LEU A 60 5.45 4.36 1.92
N GLN A 61 4.39 3.89 2.58
CA GLN A 61 4.50 2.97 3.71
C GLN A 61 3.74 1.68 3.41
N ILE A 62 4.39 0.55 3.54
CA ILE A 62 3.81 -0.77 3.26
C ILE A 62 4.01 -1.68 4.46
N ILE A 63 2.94 -2.37 4.88
CA ILE A 63 3.00 -3.40 5.92
C ILE A 63 2.40 -4.68 5.33
N LEU A 64 3.16 -5.77 5.38
CA LEU A 64 2.78 -7.05 4.76
C LEU A 64 2.67 -8.17 5.78
N ARG A 65 1.58 -8.95 5.70
CA ARG A 65 1.43 -10.16 6.49
C ARG A 65 2.34 -11.29 5.98
N ASN A 66 2.55 -11.36 4.67
CA ASN A 66 3.45 -12.32 4.05
C ASN A 66 4.43 -11.58 3.13
N PRO A 67 5.67 -11.33 3.57
CA PRO A 67 6.62 -10.53 2.80
C PRO A 67 7.35 -11.31 1.71
N GLU A 68 7.22 -12.63 1.64
CA GLU A 68 8.02 -13.45 0.73
C GLU A 68 7.82 -13.12 -0.75
N PRO A 69 6.57 -12.98 -1.26
CA PRO A 69 6.40 -12.60 -2.67
C PRO A 69 7.04 -11.23 -2.99
N PHE A 70 6.97 -10.29 -2.05
CA PHE A 70 7.61 -8.99 -2.23
C PHE A 70 9.12 -9.14 -2.37
N ARG A 71 9.74 -9.92 -1.49
CA ARG A 71 11.20 -10.15 -1.54
C ARG A 71 11.66 -10.82 -2.83
N ARG A 72 10.86 -11.75 -3.37
CA ARG A 72 11.24 -12.56 -4.52
C ARG A 72 10.88 -11.91 -5.86
N ASN A 73 9.75 -11.20 -5.92
CA ASN A 73 9.13 -10.88 -7.20
C ASN A 73 8.89 -9.38 -7.41
N SER A 74 9.54 -8.52 -6.64
CA SER A 74 9.32 -7.08 -6.73
C SER A 74 10.63 -6.30 -6.95
N PRO A 75 11.36 -6.58 -8.03
CA PRO A 75 12.66 -5.92 -8.25
C PRO A 75 12.54 -4.41 -8.43
N ARG A 76 11.48 -3.92 -9.06
CA ARG A 76 11.28 -2.48 -9.26
C ARG A 76 10.97 -1.76 -7.95
N LEU A 77 10.11 -2.36 -7.12
CA LEU A 77 9.80 -1.79 -5.81
C LEU A 77 11.02 -1.87 -4.87
N MET A 78 11.81 -2.94 -4.97
CA MET A 78 13.06 -3.05 -4.21
C MET A 78 14.06 -1.96 -4.61
N GLU A 79 14.13 -1.62 -5.87
CA GLU A 79 14.99 -0.53 -6.33
C GLU A 79 14.53 0.81 -5.79
N LEU A 80 13.22 1.07 -5.76
CA LEU A 80 12.67 2.27 -5.14
C LEU A 80 13.02 2.32 -3.66
N LEU A 81 12.89 1.20 -2.96
CA LEU A 81 13.22 1.12 -1.54
C LEU A 81 14.70 1.43 -1.30
N ARG A 82 15.58 0.95 -2.18
CA ARG A 82 17.01 1.24 -2.10
C ARG A 82 17.31 2.72 -2.32
N ASN A 83 16.61 3.34 -3.28
CA ASN A 83 16.86 4.72 -3.67
C ASN A 83 16.21 5.75 -2.73
N TYR A 84 15.15 5.37 -2.02
CA TYR A 84 14.40 6.26 -1.14
C TYR A 84 14.19 5.65 0.26
N PRO A 85 15.28 5.28 0.95
CA PRO A 85 15.16 4.51 2.19
C PRO A 85 14.50 5.27 3.34
N GLU A 86 14.46 6.59 3.28
CA GLU A 86 13.84 7.42 4.31
C GLU A 86 12.38 7.76 4.01
N LYS A 87 12.00 7.70 2.73
CA LYS A 87 10.65 8.06 2.30
C LYS A 87 9.78 6.84 2.02
N MET A 88 10.39 5.73 1.66
CA MET A 88 9.70 4.46 1.45
C MET A 88 10.09 3.46 2.53
N THR A 89 9.12 2.90 3.21
CA THR A 89 9.34 1.89 4.24
C THR A 89 8.46 0.67 3.99
N VAL A 90 9.00 -0.51 4.24
CA VAL A 90 8.27 -1.76 4.16
C VAL A 90 8.54 -2.54 5.44
N PHE A 91 7.47 -2.95 6.13
CA PHE A 91 7.56 -3.70 7.38
C PHE A 91 6.75 -4.98 7.28
N GLU A 92 7.19 -6.01 7.99
CA GLU A 92 6.35 -7.17 8.24
C GLU A 92 5.27 -6.79 9.25
N CYS A 93 4.10 -7.38 9.11
CA CYS A 93 3.03 -7.25 10.10
C CYS A 93 3.49 -7.87 11.44
N PRO A 94 3.24 -7.21 12.58
CA PRO A 94 3.55 -7.81 13.87
C PRO A 94 2.90 -9.19 14.03
N PRO A 95 3.60 -10.17 14.64
CA PRO A 95 3.08 -11.55 14.72
C PRO A 95 1.69 -11.68 15.33
N HIS A 96 1.37 -10.86 16.33
CA HIS A 96 0.06 -10.93 16.99
C HIS A 96 -1.09 -10.37 16.13
N LEU A 97 -0.79 -9.72 15.00
CA LEU A 97 -1.79 -9.16 14.10
C LEU A 97 -1.92 -9.95 12.79
N LEU A 98 -1.23 -11.08 12.65
CA LEU A 98 -1.28 -11.89 11.42
C LEU A 98 -2.67 -12.47 11.13
N SER A 99 -3.53 -12.54 12.13
CA SER A 99 -4.91 -13.00 11.94
C SER A 99 -5.84 -11.97 11.31
N LEU A 100 -5.41 -10.71 11.21
CA LEU A 100 -6.19 -9.69 10.53
C LEU A 100 -6.28 -10.02 9.04
N GLY A 101 -7.48 -10.03 8.50
CA GLY A 101 -7.72 -10.45 7.12
C GLY A 101 -8.00 -9.32 6.14
N ASP A 102 -8.21 -8.11 6.63
CA ASP A 102 -8.53 -6.97 5.77
C ASP A 102 -7.28 -6.37 5.12
N ASN A 103 -7.49 -5.67 4.02
CA ASN A 103 -6.43 -4.98 3.29
C ASN A 103 -6.82 -3.51 3.10
N LEU A 104 -5.88 -2.62 3.33
CA LEU A 104 -6.07 -1.18 3.24
C LEU A 104 -5.11 -0.57 2.24
N LEU A 105 -5.61 0.31 1.38
CA LEU A 105 -4.76 1.15 0.55
C LEU A 105 -5.29 2.58 0.70
N LEU A 106 -4.47 3.46 1.27
CA LEU A 106 -4.86 4.82 1.62
C LEU A 106 -4.02 5.82 0.82
N VAL A 107 -4.69 6.66 0.05
CA VAL A 107 -4.05 7.71 -0.76
C VAL A 107 -4.35 9.06 -0.14
N ASP A 108 -3.31 9.79 0.27
CA ASP A 108 -3.39 11.14 0.83
C ASP A 108 -4.33 11.23 2.05
N ASP A 109 -4.57 10.12 2.73
CA ASP A 109 -5.48 9.99 3.88
C ASP A 109 -6.92 10.45 3.61
N LYS A 110 -7.30 10.59 2.34
CA LYS A 110 -8.66 11.00 1.94
C LYS A 110 -9.26 10.14 0.83
N HIS A 111 -8.50 9.23 0.28
CA HIS A 111 -8.99 8.23 -0.67
C HIS A 111 -8.59 6.86 -0.15
N ALA A 112 -9.45 5.87 -0.33
CA ALA A 112 -9.18 4.53 0.21
C ALA A 112 -9.76 3.42 -0.66
N LEU A 113 -9.05 2.30 -0.69
CA LEU A 113 -9.56 1.03 -1.16
C LEU A 113 -9.45 0.06 0.02
N VAL A 114 -10.59 -0.38 0.53
CA VAL A 114 -10.68 -1.26 1.70
C VAL A 114 -11.26 -2.58 1.25
N ARG A 115 -10.44 -3.62 1.21
CA ARG A 115 -10.90 -4.97 0.91
C ARG A 115 -11.09 -5.72 2.22
N PHE A 116 -12.29 -6.22 2.44
CA PHE A 116 -12.71 -6.70 3.77
C PHE A 116 -12.06 -8.02 4.18
N HIS A 117 -11.66 -8.84 3.21
CA HIS A 117 -10.96 -10.09 3.50
C HIS A 117 -10.02 -10.44 2.36
N LYS A 118 -8.82 -10.92 2.69
CA LYS A 118 -7.77 -11.23 1.72
C LYS A 118 -8.19 -12.26 0.65
N ASP A 119 -9.10 -13.16 0.99
CA ASP A 119 -9.56 -14.23 0.10
C ASP A 119 -10.80 -13.84 -0.71
N ASN A 120 -11.25 -12.59 -0.63
CA ASN A 120 -12.48 -12.16 -1.24
C ASN A 120 -12.29 -10.80 -1.93
N VAL A 121 -12.98 -10.61 -3.05
CA VAL A 121 -12.89 -9.35 -3.80
C VAL A 121 -13.71 -8.23 -3.16
N ARG A 122 -14.66 -8.56 -2.30
CA ARG A 122 -15.57 -7.57 -1.73
C ARG A 122 -14.80 -6.43 -1.07
N ALA A 123 -15.02 -5.22 -1.57
CA ALA A 123 -14.27 -4.05 -1.17
C ALA A 123 -15.13 -2.80 -1.22
N LYS A 124 -14.60 -1.73 -0.63
CA LYS A 124 -15.19 -0.40 -0.67
C LYS A 124 -14.13 0.56 -1.18
N VAL A 125 -14.49 1.43 -2.12
CA VAL A 125 -13.64 2.51 -2.57
C VAL A 125 -14.22 3.84 -2.10
N ILE A 126 -13.35 4.70 -1.55
CA ILE A 126 -13.71 6.04 -1.07
C ILE A 126 -12.87 7.04 -1.85
N PHE A 127 -13.52 8.06 -2.41
CA PHE A 127 -12.83 9.18 -3.05
C PHE A 127 -13.15 10.47 -2.34
N ASP A 128 -12.12 11.23 -2.04
CA ASP A 128 -12.20 12.61 -1.55
C ASP A 128 -13.05 12.78 -0.30
N SER A 129 -12.79 11.95 0.71
CA SER A 129 -13.46 12.05 2.00
C SER A 129 -12.52 11.73 3.15
N THR A 130 -11.96 12.77 3.75
CA THR A 130 -11.14 12.64 4.95
C THR A 130 -11.93 12.02 6.10
N ASP A 131 -13.19 12.42 6.24
CA ASP A 131 -14.06 11.93 7.32
C ASP A 131 -14.28 10.43 7.24
N GLU A 132 -14.56 9.90 6.04
CA GLU A 132 -14.76 8.47 5.88
C GLU A 132 -13.46 7.66 5.98
N CYS A 133 -12.32 8.27 5.68
CA CYS A 133 -11.03 7.60 5.74
C CYS A 133 -10.41 7.60 7.13
N VAL A 134 -10.87 8.46 8.04
CA VAL A 134 -10.19 8.67 9.33
C VAL A 134 -10.03 7.38 10.15
N SER A 135 -11.04 6.54 10.19
CA SER A 135 -10.97 5.28 10.93
C SER A 135 -9.95 4.31 10.35
N TYR A 136 -9.81 4.29 9.03
CA TYR A 136 -8.83 3.44 8.35
C TYR A 136 -7.41 3.97 8.52
N VAL A 137 -7.24 5.28 8.51
CA VAL A 137 -5.95 5.91 8.81
C VAL A 137 -5.50 5.56 10.22
N GLN A 138 -6.40 5.68 11.20
CA GLN A 138 -6.11 5.31 12.59
C GLN A 138 -5.76 3.83 12.72
N ARG A 139 -6.48 2.96 12.01
CA ARG A 139 -6.20 1.53 12.02
C ARG A 139 -4.80 1.25 11.47
N PHE A 140 -4.44 1.87 10.36
CA PHE A 140 -3.09 1.71 9.80
C PHE A 140 -2.03 2.19 10.79
N GLU A 141 -2.22 3.33 11.40
CA GLU A 141 -1.27 3.89 12.36
C GLU A 141 -1.09 2.99 13.58
N GLU A 142 -2.16 2.37 14.06
CA GLU A 142 -2.08 1.43 15.18
C GLU A 142 -1.32 0.16 14.81
N ILE A 143 -1.54 -0.37 13.61
CA ILE A 143 -0.78 -1.52 13.12
C ILE A 143 0.71 -1.17 12.98
N ALA A 144 1.00 0.00 12.42
CA ALA A 144 2.37 0.48 12.24
C ALA A 144 3.09 0.74 13.57
N LYS A 145 2.35 1.20 14.57
CA LYS A 145 2.90 1.51 15.89
C LYS A 145 3.48 0.28 16.58
N ASP A 146 2.83 -0.86 16.46
CA ASP A 146 3.29 -2.10 17.08
C ASP A 146 4.55 -2.66 16.41
N GLY A 147 4.81 -2.23 15.17
CA GLY A 147 6.06 -2.51 14.45
C GLY A 147 6.40 -3.98 14.29
N GLY A 148 6.56 -4.43 13.06
CA GLY A 148 7.19 -5.70 12.78
C GLY A 148 8.63 -5.49 12.33
N GLU A 149 9.23 -6.51 11.76
CA GLU A 149 10.57 -6.42 11.22
C GLU A 149 10.57 -5.55 9.97
N GLN A 150 11.52 -4.61 9.89
CA GLN A 150 11.67 -3.79 8.68
C GLN A 150 12.32 -4.59 7.56
N ILE A 151 11.74 -4.46 6.37
CA ILE A 151 12.31 -5.06 5.17
C ILE A 151 13.18 -4.02 4.48
N CYS A 152 14.46 -4.32 4.35
CA CYS A 152 15.42 -3.45 3.70
C CYS A 152 15.73 -3.95 2.30
N ALA A 153 16.13 -3.04 1.41
CA ALA A 153 16.54 -3.43 0.06
C ALA A 153 17.80 -4.29 0.12
N ILE A 154 17.79 -5.39 -0.64
CA ILE A 154 18.95 -6.28 -0.72
C ILE A 154 20.01 -5.61 -1.57
N THR A 155 21.22 -5.51 -1.04
CA THR A 155 22.39 -5.05 -1.80
C THR A 155 22.99 -6.24 -2.51
N LEU A 156 22.88 -6.26 -3.85
CA LEU A 156 23.51 -7.28 -4.67
C LEU A 156 24.95 -6.84 -5.01
N GLY A 157 25.85 -7.82 -5.13
CA GLY A 157 27.19 -7.53 -5.58
C GLY A 157 28.27 -7.62 -4.53
N LEU A 158 27.96 -8.21 -3.43
CA LEU A 158 28.97 -8.56 -2.44
C LEU A 158 29.48 -9.97 -2.66
#